data_db55ec6350b73ab42305c7f4d1a5450c
#
_entry.id   db55ec6350b73ab42305c7f4d1a5450c
#
_cell.length_a   1.000
_cell.length_b   1.000
_cell.length_c   1.000
_cell.angle_alpha   90.00
_cell.angle_beta   90.00
_cell.angle_gamma   90.00
#
_symmetry.space_group_name_H-M   'P 1'
#
loop_
_entity.id
_entity.type
_entity.pdbx_description
1 polymer ?
#
loop_
_entity_poly.entity_id
_entity_poly.type
_entity_poly.pdbx_seq_one_letter_code
_entity_poly.pdbx_strand_id
1 'polypeptide(L)'
;MERATTKLRILATTDLHMNVLGYDYAFDTPGQRAGLAGLTPLIAKARADVAHGQCLLVDNGDFLQGNSLADWLSTHPVTADHPLVASFNGLAYDAIGLGNHDLDFRTSYLEQFIAALDAPVISTNLSESGIRDLHRSVTLTRLIETADGAVPLKIAIVSALPDETAVWNKAMLSDPLATLPEHVAQLRQAGVDIVLALAHLGLGHAGAPDSIADAGARLIAEIPGIDAIVAGHTHRRFPDDMECDNVFPSNIPIVMPGVMGSDLGVIDLDLAQGADGRWIVTDNTAQLWPQPVDIVPDPAFFARASRAHNAARA
;
A
#
# COMPACT_ATOMS: atom_id res chain seq x y z
N MET A 1 23.33 16.81 -24.58
CA MET A 1 23.00 17.05 -23.17
C MET A 1 22.84 15.67 -22.52
N GLU A 2 23.44 15.49 -21.37
CA GLU A 2 23.27 14.29 -20.56
C GLU A 2 21.82 14.27 -20.05
N ARG A 3 21.15 13.13 -20.14
CA ARG A 3 19.75 13.01 -19.70
C ARG A 3 19.70 13.09 -18.17
N ALA A 4 18.75 13.85 -17.64
CA ALA A 4 18.52 13.86 -16.19
C ALA A 4 18.12 12.44 -15.73
N THR A 5 18.72 11.99 -14.64
CA THR A 5 18.41 10.70 -14.01
C THR A 5 18.04 10.91 -12.55
N THR A 6 17.22 10.05 -12.01
CA THR A 6 16.82 10.07 -10.59
C THR A 6 16.42 8.66 -10.14
N LYS A 7 16.21 8.50 -8.84
CA LYS A 7 15.65 7.28 -8.24
C LYS A 7 14.33 7.63 -7.56
N LEU A 8 13.31 6.80 -7.74
CA LEU A 8 12.09 6.84 -6.95
C LEU A 8 12.02 5.57 -6.10
N ARG A 9 11.97 5.73 -4.78
CA ARG A 9 11.77 4.63 -3.83
C ARG A 9 10.31 4.59 -3.40
N ILE A 10 9.71 3.42 -3.44
CA ILE A 10 8.37 3.14 -2.97
C ILE A 10 8.49 2.18 -1.79
N LEU A 11 7.99 2.61 -0.63
CA LEU A 11 7.86 1.82 0.59
C LEU A 11 6.41 1.39 0.71
N ALA A 12 6.18 0.12 1.03
CA ALA A 12 4.85 -0.43 1.06
C ALA A 12 4.59 -1.26 2.33
N THR A 13 3.39 -1.07 2.90
CA THR A 13 2.76 -1.95 3.87
C THR A 13 1.47 -2.53 3.26
N THR A 14 1.02 -3.67 3.76
CA THR A 14 -0.23 -4.35 3.39
C THR A 14 -0.71 -5.22 4.55
N ASP A 15 -1.98 -5.55 4.58
CA ASP A 15 -2.54 -6.58 5.47
C ASP A 15 -2.12 -6.36 6.95
N LEU A 16 -2.18 -5.09 7.42
CA LEU A 16 -1.79 -4.75 8.78
C LEU A 16 -2.72 -5.34 9.83
N HIS A 17 -4.00 -5.57 9.50
CA HIS A 17 -5.01 -6.20 10.36
C HIS A 17 -5.00 -5.62 11.79
N MET A 18 -5.00 -4.30 11.91
CA MET A 18 -4.94 -3.52 13.15
C MET A 18 -3.71 -3.84 14.04
N ASN A 19 -2.66 -4.46 13.48
CA ASN A 19 -1.42 -4.69 14.22
C ASN A 19 -0.57 -3.43 14.27
N VAL A 20 -0.96 -2.50 15.11
CA VAL A 20 -0.25 -1.23 15.32
C VAL A 20 1.00 -1.45 16.17
N LEU A 21 0.87 -2.21 17.27
CA LEU A 21 1.91 -2.38 18.30
C LEU A 21 2.67 -3.70 18.24
N GLY A 22 2.29 -4.63 17.34
CA GLY A 22 2.87 -5.97 17.35
C GLY A 22 2.51 -6.75 18.61
N TYR A 23 1.22 -6.82 18.92
CA TYR A 23 0.71 -7.51 20.09
C TYR A 23 -0.30 -8.58 19.69
N ASP A 24 -0.10 -9.80 20.20
CA ASP A 24 -1.03 -10.90 20.03
C ASP A 24 -2.10 -10.82 21.13
N TYR A 25 -3.30 -10.36 20.76
CA TYR A 25 -4.42 -10.20 21.69
C TYR A 25 -5.07 -11.55 22.06
N ALA A 26 -4.89 -12.60 21.28
CA ALA A 26 -5.43 -13.93 21.57
C ALA A 26 -4.63 -14.62 22.68
N PHE A 27 -3.32 -14.44 22.69
CA PHE A 27 -2.41 -15.03 23.68
C PHE A 27 -1.97 -14.05 24.76
N ASP A 28 -2.41 -12.79 24.70
CA ASP A 28 -2.03 -11.70 25.62
C ASP A 28 -0.50 -11.54 25.76
N THR A 29 0.21 -11.58 24.62
CA THR A 29 1.68 -11.50 24.56
C THR A 29 2.16 -10.55 23.49
N PRO A 30 3.36 -9.92 23.66
CA PRO A 30 3.99 -9.22 22.56
C PRO A 30 4.23 -10.16 21.37
N GLY A 31 3.80 -9.74 20.18
CA GLY A 31 4.08 -10.45 18.94
C GLY A 31 5.55 -10.27 18.51
N GLN A 32 6.10 -11.29 17.88
CA GLN A 32 7.43 -11.21 17.27
C GLN A 32 7.31 -10.80 15.80
N ARG A 33 8.14 -9.83 15.37
CA ARG A 33 8.16 -9.33 13.98
C ARG A 33 6.76 -8.98 13.46
N ALA A 34 6.04 -8.20 14.25
CA ALA A 34 4.70 -7.75 13.90
C ALA A 34 4.49 -6.30 14.35
N GLY A 35 3.50 -5.66 13.71
CA GLY A 35 3.06 -4.32 14.04
C GLY A 35 3.78 -3.22 13.30
N LEU A 36 2.98 -2.23 12.88
CA LEU A 36 3.47 -1.03 12.18
C LEU A 36 4.54 -0.28 12.98
N ALA A 37 4.43 -0.30 14.32
CA ALA A 37 5.42 0.32 15.21
C ALA A 37 6.84 -0.20 14.97
N GLY A 38 7.00 -1.48 14.70
CA GLY A 38 8.30 -2.10 14.43
C GLY A 38 8.87 -1.77 13.05
N LEU A 39 8.04 -1.30 12.11
CA LEU A 39 8.50 -0.85 10.79
C LEU A 39 9.01 0.59 10.79
N THR A 40 8.71 1.39 11.81
CA THR A 40 9.06 2.82 11.84
C THR A 40 10.54 3.11 11.65
N PRO A 41 11.50 2.37 12.27
CA PRO A 41 12.92 2.61 12.03
C PRO A 41 13.37 2.20 10.63
N LEU A 42 12.77 1.18 10.03
CA LEU A 42 13.04 0.78 8.65
C LEU A 42 12.57 1.85 7.67
N ILE A 43 11.36 2.40 7.87
CA ILE A 43 10.81 3.51 7.09
C ILE A 43 11.72 4.74 7.19
N ALA A 44 12.13 5.10 8.41
CA ALA A 44 13.03 6.24 8.63
C ALA A 44 14.38 6.05 7.92
N LYS A 45 14.99 4.87 8.03
CA LYS A 45 16.22 4.50 7.33
C LYS A 45 16.03 4.61 5.82
N ALA A 46 14.98 3.97 5.28
CA ALA A 46 14.73 3.94 3.85
C ALA A 46 14.55 5.34 3.25
N ARG A 47 13.91 6.25 3.99
CA ARG A 47 13.75 7.66 3.59
C ARG A 47 15.08 8.42 3.63
N ALA A 48 15.94 8.12 4.60
CA ALA A 48 17.24 8.78 4.70
C ALA A 48 18.24 8.35 3.59
N ASP A 49 18.01 7.20 2.98
CA ASP A 49 18.89 6.64 1.95
C ASP A 49 18.64 7.24 0.55
N VAL A 50 17.60 8.06 0.37
CA VAL A 50 17.27 8.72 -0.92
C VAL A 50 17.09 10.22 -0.73
N ALA A 51 17.18 10.99 -1.82
CA ALA A 51 17.01 12.43 -1.76
C ALA A 51 15.57 12.81 -1.39
N HIS A 52 15.42 14.00 -0.82
CA HIS A 52 14.12 14.52 -0.41
C HIS A 52 13.13 14.54 -1.59
N GLY A 53 11.91 14.07 -1.36
CA GLY A 53 10.86 13.98 -2.39
C GLY A 53 10.93 12.75 -3.29
N GLN A 54 11.97 11.92 -3.17
CA GLN A 54 12.16 10.70 -3.98
C GLN A 54 11.70 9.42 -3.28
N CYS A 55 10.94 9.54 -2.19
CA CYS A 55 10.39 8.41 -1.46
C CYS A 55 8.88 8.55 -1.33
N LEU A 56 8.15 7.48 -1.63
CA LEU A 56 6.74 7.32 -1.32
C LEU A 56 6.58 6.28 -0.22
N LEU A 57 5.56 6.44 0.63
CA LEU A 57 5.10 5.41 1.56
C LEU A 57 3.62 5.16 1.30
N VAL A 58 3.26 3.93 1.00
CA VAL A 58 1.89 3.55 0.67
C VAL A 58 1.43 2.34 1.49
N ASP A 59 0.12 2.22 1.69
CA ASP A 59 -0.52 1.02 2.25
C ASP A 59 -1.47 0.42 1.22
N ASN A 60 -1.50 -0.91 1.15
CA ASN A 60 -2.27 -1.64 0.14
C ASN A 60 -3.58 -2.24 0.70
N GLY A 61 -4.04 -1.83 1.89
CA GLY A 61 -5.31 -2.24 2.46
C GLY A 61 -5.25 -3.40 3.45
N ASP A 62 -6.42 -3.81 3.94
CA ASP A 62 -6.64 -4.73 5.05
C ASP A 62 -5.96 -4.26 6.34
N PHE A 63 -6.24 -3.02 6.71
CA PHE A 63 -5.66 -2.42 7.91
C PHE A 63 -6.65 -2.32 9.08
N LEU A 64 -8.00 -2.32 8.85
CA LEU A 64 -8.99 -2.04 9.90
C LEU A 64 -9.40 -3.26 10.72
N GLN A 65 -9.58 -4.43 10.12
CA GLN A 65 -10.11 -5.64 10.76
C GLN A 65 -8.99 -6.64 11.07
N GLY A 66 -9.09 -7.44 12.15
CA GLY A 66 -8.24 -8.61 12.33
C GLY A 66 -7.91 -9.00 13.78
N ASN A 67 -8.23 -8.19 14.79
CA ASN A 67 -7.96 -8.54 16.18
C ASN A 67 -8.90 -7.81 17.17
N SER A 68 -8.82 -8.13 18.47
CA SER A 68 -9.68 -7.52 19.50
C SER A 68 -9.53 -6.01 19.63
N LEU A 69 -8.39 -5.44 19.23
CA LEU A 69 -8.22 -3.99 19.18
C LEU A 69 -9.12 -3.38 18.10
N ALA A 70 -9.19 -4.02 16.92
CA ALA A 70 -10.06 -3.61 15.84
C ALA A 70 -11.54 -3.68 16.26
N ASP A 71 -11.95 -4.77 16.91
CA ASP A 71 -13.32 -4.95 17.39
C ASP A 71 -13.69 -3.87 18.39
N TRP A 72 -12.83 -3.60 19.37
CA TRP A 72 -13.06 -2.54 20.35
C TRP A 72 -13.16 -1.17 19.69
N LEU A 73 -12.24 -0.82 18.80
CA LEU A 73 -12.21 0.47 18.09
C LEU A 73 -13.45 0.66 17.22
N SER A 74 -13.96 -0.38 16.55
CA SER A 74 -15.13 -0.30 15.66
C SER A 74 -16.41 0.11 16.38
N THR A 75 -16.46 0.00 17.72
CA THR A 75 -17.57 0.42 18.57
C THR A 75 -17.46 1.86 19.07
N HIS A 76 -16.36 2.55 18.74
CA HIS A 76 -16.06 3.91 19.17
C HIS A 76 -15.98 4.86 17.96
N PRO A 77 -16.23 6.18 18.16
CA PRO A 77 -16.01 7.15 17.10
C PRO A 77 -14.53 7.20 16.69
N VAL A 78 -14.30 7.34 15.39
CA VAL A 78 -12.94 7.56 14.88
C VAL A 78 -12.57 9.03 15.09
N THR A 79 -11.42 9.24 15.74
CA THR A 79 -10.84 10.56 16.00
C THR A 79 -9.37 10.57 15.58
N ALA A 80 -8.72 11.71 15.63
CA ALA A 80 -7.27 11.82 15.40
C ALA A 80 -6.43 10.97 16.38
N ASP A 81 -7.01 10.62 17.55
CA ASP A 81 -6.35 9.74 18.54
C ASP A 81 -6.54 8.24 18.25
N HIS A 82 -7.28 7.88 17.20
CA HIS A 82 -7.37 6.50 16.76
C HIS A 82 -5.98 5.97 16.42
N PRO A 83 -5.51 4.85 17.01
CA PRO A 83 -4.10 4.43 16.92
C PRO A 83 -3.56 4.34 15.50
N LEU A 84 -4.36 3.78 14.60
CA LEU A 84 -3.95 3.61 13.21
C LEU A 84 -3.99 4.93 12.42
N VAL A 85 -4.99 5.80 12.66
CA VAL A 85 -5.03 7.16 12.08
C VAL A 85 -3.81 7.96 12.50
N ALA A 86 -3.53 8.01 13.82
CA ALA A 86 -2.36 8.70 14.34
C ALA A 86 -1.03 8.14 13.79
N SER A 87 -1.01 6.83 13.49
CA SER A 87 0.16 6.17 12.91
C SER A 87 0.35 6.52 11.44
N PHE A 88 -0.69 6.41 10.64
CA PHE A 88 -0.64 6.73 9.22
C PHE A 88 -0.30 8.21 8.99
N ASN A 89 -0.96 9.13 9.71
CA ASN A 89 -0.67 10.56 9.62
C ASN A 89 0.74 10.87 10.15
N GLY A 90 1.15 10.27 11.29
CA GLY A 90 2.47 10.47 11.86
C GLY A 90 3.62 9.93 11.02
N LEU A 91 3.39 8.90 10.23
CA LEU A 91 4.36 8.35 9.27
C LEU A 91 4.29 9.04 7.91
N ALA A 92 3.32 9.92 7.69
CA ALA A 92 3.10 10.65 6.44
C ALA A 92 3.00 9.68 5.24
N TYR A 93 1.98 8.83 5.24
CA TYR A 93 1.65 8.02 4.07
C TYR A 93 1.25 8.92 2.92
N ASP A 94 1.60 8.55 1.70
CA ASP A 94 1.31 9.30 0.48
C ASP A 94 -0.02 8.90 -0.17
N ALA A 95 -0.41 7.63 -0.01
CA ALA A 95 -1.70 7.09 -0.42
C ALA A 95 -1.99 5.77 0.29
N ILE A 96 -3.27 5.44 0.43
CA ILE A 96 -3.75 4.24 1.10
C ILE A 96 -4.78 3.56 0.18
N GLY A 97 -4.54 2.30 -0.20
CA GLY A 97 -5.50 1.43 -0.85
C GLY A 97 -6.49 0.85 0.16
N LEU A 98 -7.58 0.26 -0.32
CA LEU A 98 -8.47 -0.56 0.51
C LEU A 98 -8.20 -2.04 0.24
N GLY A 99 -8.38 -2.87 1.26
CA GLY A 99 -8.54 -4.31 1.17
C GLY A 99 -10.00 -4.74 1.42
N ASN A 100 -10.29 -6.03 1.28
CA ASN A 100 -11.65 -6.53 1.46
C ASN A 100 -12.13 -6.42 2.91
N HIS A 101 -11.25 -6.60 3.89
CA HIS A 101 -11.57 -6.53 5.32
C HIS A 101 -11.75 -5.09 5.84
N ASP A 102 -11.36 -4.07 5.11
CA ASP A 102 -11.66 -2.67 5.46
C ASP A 102 -13.16 -2.36 5.30
N LEU A 103 -13.89 -3.21 4.57
CA LEU A 103 -15.33 -3.12 4.36
C LEU A 103 -16.16 -4.00 5.33
N ASP A 104 -15.53 -4.74 6.24
CA ASP A 104 -16.22 -5.62 7.19
C ASP A 104 -17.00 -4.84 8.26
N PHE A 105 -16.56 -3.63 8.58
CA PHE A 105 -17.26 -2.75 9.49
C PHE A 105 -18.31 -1.89 8.77
N ARG A 106 -19.10 -1.14 9.55
CA ARG A 106 -20.13 -0.24 8.98
C ARG A 106 -19.46 0.81 8.08
N THR A 107 -20.08 1.11 6.96
CA THR A 107 -19.62 2.17 6.03
C THR A 107 -19.35 3.49 6.75
N SER A 108 -20.18 3.86 7.73
CA SER A 108 -19.97 5.09 8.51
C SER A 108 -18.72 5.09 9.36
N TYR A 109 -18.19 3.91 9.75
CA TYR A 109 -16.91 3.80 10.45
C TYR A 109 -15.74 4.02 9.48
N LEU A 110 -15.80 3.38 8.32
CA LEU A 110 -14.81 3.60 7.26
C LEU A 110 -14.77 5.07 6.80
N GLU A 111 -15.93 5.71 6.60
CA GLU A 111 -16.01 7.13 6.25
C GLU A 111 -15.38 8.05 7.30
N GLN A 112 -15.60 7.77 8.61
CA GLN A 112 -14.95 8.52 9.68
C GLN A 112 -13.44 8.30 9.67
N PHE A 113 -13.01 7.05 9.38
CA PHE A 113 -11.59 6.72 9.29
C PHE A 113 -10.92 7.47 8.14
N ILE A 114 -11.52 7.43 6.94
CA ILE A 114 -11.04 8.16 5.75
C ILE A 114 -10.96 9.66 6.04
N ALA A 115 -12.00 10.24 6.63
CA ALA A 115 -12.05 11.67 6.94
C ALA A 115 -11.02 12.12 7.99
N ALA A 116 -10.45 11.20 8.79
CA ALA A 116 -9.44 11.49 9.79
C ALA A 116 -8.00 11.34 9.27
N LEU A 117 -7.82 10.80 8.06
CA LEU A 117 -6.51 10.62 7.43
C LEU A 117 -6.07 11.86 6.68
N ASP A 118 -4.75 12.14 6.71
CA ASP A 118 -4.12 13.16 5.87
C ASP A 118 -3.87 12.64 4.45
N ALA A 119 -3.62 11.33 4.31
CA ALA A 119 -3.39 10.67 3.03
C ALA A 119 -4.71 10.36 2.31
N PRO A 120 -4.78 10.50 0.97
CA PRO A 120 -5.94 10.08 0.19
C PRO A 120 -6.11 8.55 0.27
N VAL A 121 -7.36 8.11 0.46
CA VAL A 121 -7.75 6.71 0.36
C VAL A 121 -8.31 6.45 -1.03
N ILE A 122 -7.86 5.37 -1.66
CA ILE A 122 -8.16 5.08 -3.06
C ILE A 122 -8.73 3.67 -3.27
N SER A 123 -9.68 3.56 -4.20
CA SER A 123 -10.09 2.28 -4.78
C SER A 123 -10.61 2.51 -6.20
N THR A 124 -9.91 1.97 -7.22
CA THR A 124 -10.25 2.22 -8.61
C THR A 124 -11.49 1.43 -9.05
N ASN A 125 -11.67 0.22 -8.55
CA ASN A 125 -12.78 -0.64 -8.93
C ASN A 125 -13.99 -0.62 -7.96
N LEU A 126 -13.93 0.20 -6.89
CA LEU A 126 -15.04 0.49 -5.97
C LEU A 126 -15.58 1.92 -6.16
N SER A 127 -15.53 2.44 -7.36
CA SER A 127 -15.69 3.87 -7.65
C SER A 127 -17.11 4.43 -7.49
N GLU A 128 -18.15 3.59 -7.46
CA GLU A 128 -19.56 4.02 -7.34
C GLU A 128 -20.16 3.69 -5.96
N SER A 129 -19.32 3.47 -4.97
CA SER A 129 -19.74 3.01 -3.64
C SER A 129 -20.56 4.05 -2.83
N GLY A 130 -20.49 5.32 -3.20
CA GLY A 130 -21.04 6.40 -2.40
C GLY A 130 -20.29 6.67 -1.10
N ILE A 131 -19.16 5.98 -0.84
CA ILE A 131 -18.28 6.23 0.31
C ILE A 131 -17.64 7.61 0.14
N ARG A 132 -17.82 8.46 1.12
CA ARG A 132 -17.31 9.85 1.08
C ARG A 132 -15.78 9.85 1.13
N ASP A 133 -15.20 10.79 0.37
CA ASP A 133 -13.76 11.04 0.30
C ASP A 133 -12.92 9.82 -0.17
N LEU A 134 -13.58 8.80 -0.74
CA LEU A 134 -12.90 7.72 -1.44
C LEU A 134 -12.61 8.15 -2.88
N HIS A 135 -11.34 8.08 -3.26
CA HIS A 135 -10.88 8.49 -4.59
C HIS A 135 -10.70 7.28 -5.52
N ARG A 136 -10.94 7.48 -6.82
CA ARG A 136 -10.66 6.44 -7.81
C ARG A 136 -9.15 6.21 -8.02
N SER A 137 -8.37 7.27 -7.92
CA SER A 137 -6.91 7.29 -7.99
C SER A 137 -6.40 8.64 -7.48
N VAL A 138 -5.12 8.74 -7.20
CA VAL A 138 -4.47 10.01 -6.87
C VAL A 138 -3.28 10.22 -7.79
N THR A 139 -3.00 11.47 -8.15
CA THR A 139 -1.79 11.86 -8.87
C THR A 139 -0.97 12.80 -8.00
N LEU A 140 0.22 12.35 -7.64
CA LEU A 140 1.20 13.11 -6.88
C LEU A 140 2.20 13.76 -7.83
N THR A 141 2.67 14.97 -7.50
CA THR A 141 3.77 15.60 -8.21
C THR A 141 4.94 15.79 -7.27
N ARG A 142 6.10 15.27 -7.66
CA ARG A 142 7.38 15.47 -6.97
C ARG A 142 8.28 16.35 -7.82
N LEU A 143 8.96 17.29 -7.20
CA LEU A 143 9.97 18.10 -7.89
C LEU A 143 11.32 17.41 -7.74
N ILE A 144 11.90 17.04 -8.86
CA ILE A 144 13.21 16.37 -8.93
C ILE A 144 14.25 17.42 -9.30
N GLU A 145 15.22 17.64 -8.43
CA GLU A 145 16.34 18.54 -8.70
C GLU A 145 17.27 17.93 -9.75
N THR A 146 17.51 18.67 -10.81
CA THR A 146 18.44 18.31 -11.89
C THR A 146 19.46 19.42 -12.10
N ALA A 147 20.48 19.16 -12.92
CA ALA A 147 21.49 20.16 -13.26
C ALA A 147 20.88 21.41 -13.94
N ASP A 148 19.75 21.25 -14.62
CA ASP A 148 19.06 22.31 -15.35
C ASP A 148 17.87 22.93 -14.57
N GLY A 149 17.71 22.56 -13.28
CA GLY A 149 16.63 23.03 -12.40
C GLY A 149 15.66 21.92 -11.98
N ALA A 150 14.64 22.30 -11.22
CA ALA A 150 13.63 21.35 -10.72
C ALA A 150 12.66 20.93 -11.84
N VAL A 151 12.51 19.62 -12.02
CA VAL A 151 11.63 19.01 -13.03
C VAL A 151 10.52 18.22 -12.34
N PRO A 152 9.23 18.40 -12.70
CA PRO A 152 8.15 17.63 -12.10
C PRO A 152 8.20 16.15 -12.55
N LEU A 153 7.99 15.25 -11.59
CA LEU A 153 7.71 13.83 -11.76
C LEU A 153 6.26 13.60 -11.32
N LYS A 154 5.41 13.17 -12.24
CA LYS A 154 3.99 12.88 -11.99
C LYS A 154 3.79 11.38 -11.76
N ILE A 155 3.32 11.01 -10.57
CA ILE A 155 3.12 9.65 -10.15
C ILE A 155 1.63 9.45 -9.88
N ALA A 156 0.96 8.58 -10.65
CA ALA A 156 -0.39 8.16 -10.33
C ALA A 156 -0.36 6.87 -9.51
N ILE A 157 -1.30 6.76 -8.58
CA ILE A 157 -1.52 5.56 -7.78
C ILE A 157 -2.96 5.11 -8.04
N VAL A 158 -3.12 3.87 -8.49
CA VAL A 158 -4.39 3.18 -8.71
C VAL A 158 -4.50 2.02 -7.71
N SER A 159 -5.71 1.52 -7.46
CA SER A 159 -5.92 0.43 -6.50
C SER A 159 -6.95 -0.56 -7.02
N ALA A 160 -6.83 -1.82 -6.60
CA ALA A 160 -7.78 -2.88 -6.93
C ALA A 160 -8.10 -3.75 -5.73
N LEU A 161 -9.38 -4.01 -5.54
CA LEU A 161 -9.95 -4.93 -4.56
C LEU A 161 -10.36 -6.25 -5.22
N PRO A 162 -10.32 -7.40 -4.51
CA PRO A 162 -10.85 -8.66 -5.03
C PRO A 162 -12.37 -8.62 -5.17
N ASP A 163 -12.89 -9.34 -6.16
CA ASP A 163 -14.32 -9.44 -6.44
C ASP A 163 -15.13 -10.16 -5.34
N GLU A 164 -14.48 -10.97 -4.52
CA GLU A 164 -15.07 -11.61 -3.34
C GLU A 164 -15.62 -10.60 -2.34
N THR A 165 -15.06 -9.40 -2.29
CA THR A 165 -15.57 -8.26 -1.51
C THR A 165 -17.03 -7.90 -1.87
N ALA A 166 -17.46 -8.20 -3.08
CA ALA A 166 -18.83 -7.95 -3.55
C ALA A 166 -19.90 -8.73 -2.79
N VAL A 167 -19.55 -9.80 -2.07
CA VAL A 167 -20.48 -10.58 -1.23
C VAL A 167 -21.05 -9.73 -0.10
N TRP A 168 -20.26 -8.79 0.42
CA TRP A 168 -20.62 -7.94 1.55
C TRP A 168 -21.34 -6.66 1.11
N ASN A 169 -20.95 -6.13 -0.05
CA ASN A 169 -21.44 -4.85 -0.56
C ASN A 169 -21.86 -4.97 -2.03
N LYS A 170 -22.87 -5.80 -2.30
CA LYS A 170 -23.33 -6.37 -3.58
C LYS A 170 -23.47 -5.45 -4.80
N ALA A 171 -23.28 -4.16 -4.70
CA ALA A 171 -23.70 -3.26 -5.75
C ALA A 171 -22.60 -2.55 -6.52
N MET A 172 -21.32 -2.57 -6.09
CA MET A 172 -20.44 -1.47 -6.46
C MET A 172 -19.01 -1.82 -6.83
N LEU A 173 -18.65 -3.10 -6.84
CA LEU A 173 -17.32 -3.55 -7.22
C LEU A 173 -17.32 -3.95 -8.71
N SER A 174 -16.48 -3.29 -9.47
CA SER A 174 -16.24 -3.65 -10.88
C SER A 174 -15.06 -4.63 -10.98
N ASP A 175 -15.03 -5.45 -12.01
CA ASP A 175 -13.86 -6.26 -12.33
C ASP A 175 -12.63 -5.36 -12.53
N PRO A 176 -11.56 -5.54 -11.72
CA PRO A 176 -10.37 -4.71 -11.83
C PRO A 176 -9.66 -4.86 -13.19
N LEU A 177 -9.72 -6.04 -13.81
CA LEU A 177 -9.09 -6.29 -15.10
C LEU A 177 -9.85 -5.62 -16.27
N ALA A 178 -11.14 -5.33 -16.09
CA ALA A 178 -11.91 -4.52 -17.03
C ALA A 178 -11.74 -3.01 -16.78
N THR A 179 -11.59 -2.61 -15.50
CA THR A 179 -11.60 -1.20 -15.10
C THR A 179 -10.25 -0.52 -15.23
N LEU A 180 -9.17 -1.19 -14.80
CA LEU A 180 -7.82 -0.60 -14.75
C LEU A 180 -7.23 -0.24 -16.10
N PRO A 181 -7.34 -1.06 -17.19
CA PRO A 181 -6.69 -0.75 -18.45
C PRO A 181 -7.08 0.61 -19.03
N GLU A 182 -8.38 0.90 -19.04
CA GLU A 182 -8.87 2.19 -19.55
C GLU A 182 -8.42 3.35 -18.66
N HIS A 183 -8.51 3.17 -17.33
CA HIS A 183 -8.13 4.22 -16.40
C HIS A 183 -6.62 4.54 -16.44
N VAL A 184 -5.77 3.52 -16.54
CA VAL A 184 -4.32 3.67 -16.71
C VAL A 184 -4.01 4.39 -18.02
N ALA A 185 -4.68 4.02 -19.12
CA ALA A 185 -4.52 4.71 -20.40
C ALA A 185 -4.89 6.20 -20.32
N GLN A 186 -5.99 6.55 -19.63
CA GLN A 186 -6.40 7.93 -19.40
C GLN A 186 -5.34 8.72 -18.59
N LEU A 187 -4.78 8.13 -17.52
CA LEU A 187 -3.72 8.72 -16.72
C LEU A 187 -2.46 8.98 -17.56
N ARG A 188 -2.06 8.02 -18.38
CA ARG A 188 -0.91 8.17 -19.30
C ARG A 188 -1.15 9.28 -20.34
N GLN A 189 -2.36 9.37 -20.89
CA GLN A 189 -2.75 10.47 -21.81
C GLN A 189 -2.75 11.83 -21.10
N ALA A 190 -3.10 11.88 -19.83
CA ALA A 190 -3.01 13.09 -18.99
C ALA A 190 -1.58 13.50 -18.61
N GLY A 191 -0.57 12.74 -19.06
CA GLY A 191 0.84 13.08 -18.86
C GLY A 191 1.43 12.58 -17.54
N VAL A 192 0.87 11.50 -16.97
CA VAL A 192 1.47 10.81 -15.82
C VAL A 192 2.72 10.06 -16.28
N ASP A 193 3.82 10.21 -15.54
CA ASP A 193 5.10 9.58 -15.84
C ASP A 193 5.19 8.14 -15.28
N ILE A 194 4.72 7.92 -14.05
CA ILE A 194 4.79 6.64 -13.34
C ILE A 194 3.39 6.25 -12.85
N VAL A 195 3.01 4.98 -13.01
CA VAL A 195 1.78 4.42 -12.45
C VAL A 195 2.12 3.28 -11.50
N LEU A 196 1.80 3.46 -10.22
CA LEU A 196 1.86 2.46 -9.17
C LEU A 196 0.48 1.83 -8.98
N ALA A 197 0.40 0.50 -8.97
CA ALA A 197 -0.82 -0.21 -8.61
C ALA A 197 -0.73 -0.78 -7.18
N LEU A 198 -1.68 -0.40 -6.34
CA LEU A 198 -1.96 -1.04 -5.06
C LEU A 198 -3.00 -2.13 -5.33
N ALA A 199 -2.52 -3.32 -5.62
CA ALA A 199 -3.35 -4.46 -5.96
C ALA A 199 -3.54 -5.32 -4.72
N HIS A 200 -4.64 -5.09 -3.96
CA HIS A 200 -4.98 -5.95 -2.83
C HIS A 200 -5.48 -7.31 -3.33
N LEU A 201 -4.58 -8.04 -4.00
CA LEU A 201 -4.79 -9.27 -4.74
C LEU A 201 -3.53 -10.14 -4.64
N GLY A 202 -3.71 -11.45 -4.74
CA GLY A 202 -2.62 -12.41 -4.73
C GLY A 202 -1.83 -12.48 -6.03
N LEU A 203 -0.76 -13.26 -6.00
CA LEU A 203 0.15 -13.52 -7.13
C LEU A 203 -0.07 -14.88 -7.80
N GLY A 204 -1.00 -15.69 -7.27
CA GLY A 204 -1.31 -17.03 -7.78
C GLY A 204 -0.25 -18.09 -7.47
N HIS A 205 -0.48 -19.28 -8.02
CA HIS A 205 0.45 -20.41 -7.94
C HIS A 205 0.62 -21.01 -9.34
N ALA A 206 1.77 -21.56 -9.62
CA ALA A 206 1.98 -22.31 -10.86
C ALA A 206 1.01 -23.52 -10.93
N GLY A 207 0.15 -23.55 -11.95
CA GLY A 207 -0.70 -24.70 -12.27
C GLY A 207 -2.05 -24.80 -11.55
N ALA A 208 -2.45 -23.81 -10.75
CA ALA A 208 -3.81 -23.74 -10.19
C ALA A 208 -4.74 -22.89 -11.07
N PRO A 209 -6.04 -23.18 -11.18
CA PRO A 209 -7.01 -22.23 -11.69
C PRO A 209 -7.15 -21.12 -10.66
N ASP A 210 -6.59 -19.96 -10.98
CA ASP A 210 -6.51 -18.84 -10.05
C ASP A 210 -7.78 -17.98 -10.13
N SER A 211 -8.39 -17.65 -8.99
CA SER A 211 -9.36 -16.58 -8.88
C SER A 211 -8.68 -15.22 -9.10
N ILE A 212 -9.45 -14.18 -9.37
CA ILE A 212 -8.90 -12.79 -9.40
C ILE A 212 -8.32 -12.44 -8.01
N ALA A 213 -8.94 -12.88 -6.93
CA ALA A 213 -8.43 -12.67 -5.58
C ALA A 213 -7.04 -13.29 -5.39
N ASP A 214 -6.83 -14.51 -5.87
CA ASP A 214 -5.57 -15.24 -5.69
C ASP A 214 -4.45 -14.83 -6.64
N ALA A 215 -4.76 -14.37 -7.86
CA ALA A 215 -3.77 -14.13 -8.92
C ALA A 215 -3.91 -12.79 -9.63
N GLY A 216 -4.84 -11.95 -9.22
CA GLY A 216 -5.15 -10.70 -9.90
C GLY A 216 -3.98 -9.73 -10.00
N ALA A 217 -3.10 -9.67 -9.01
CA ALA A 217 -1.92 -8.80 -9.07
C ALA A 217 -0.96 -9.20 -10.20
N ARG A 218 -0.81 -10.49 -10.48
CA ARG A 218 -0.06 -10.98 -11.64
C ARG A 218 -0.70 -10.54 -12.97
N LEU A 219 -2.02 -10.63 -13.07
CA LEU A 219 -2.74 -10.23 -14.27
C LEU A 219 -2.69 -8.70 -14.48
N ILE A 220 -2.71 -7.93 -13.40
CA ILE A 220 -2.52 -6.47 -13.42
C ILE A 220 -1.13 -6.10 -13.97
N ALA A 221 -0.10 -6.92 -13.71
CA ALA A 221 1.24 -6.70 -14.26
C ALA A 221 1.31 -6.77 -15.80
N GLU A 222 0.31 -7.36 -16.44
CA GLU A 222 0.20 -7.43 -17.89
C GLU A 222 -0.49 -6.19 -18.51
N ILE A 223 -1.06 -5.29 -17.68
CA ILE A 223 -1.73 -4.07 -18.14
C ILE A 223 -0.68 -3.06 -18.61
N PRO A 224 -0.71 -2.65 -19.90
CA PRO A 224 0.25 -1.67 -20.40
C PRO A 224 0.16 -0.34 -19.64
N GLY A 225 1.32 0.15 -19.22
CA GLY A 225 1.42 1.44 -18.55
C GLY A 225 1.39 1.38 -17.02
N ILE A 226 1.43 0.21 -16.40
CA ILE A 226 1.77 0.04 -14.97
C ILE A 226 3.28 -0.15 -14.85
N ASP A 227 3.91 0.52 -13.87
CA ASP A 227 5.37 0.51 -13.69
C ASP A 227 5.81 -0.22 -12.42
N ALA A 228 4.92 -0.36 -11.41
CA ALA A 228 5.20 -1.06 -10.17
C ALA A 228 3.92 -1.54 -9.51
N ILE A 229 4.00 -2.62 -8.72
CA ILE A 229 2.85 -3.22 -8.04
C ILE A 229 3.19 -3.52 -6.57
N VAL A 230 2.28 -3.16 -5.69
CA VAL A 230 2.19 -3.70 -4.33
C VAL A 230 1.04 -4.70 -4.32
N ALA A 231 1.34 -5.96 -4.06
CA ALA A 231 0.37 -7.05 -3.92
C ALA A 231 0.02 -7.30 -2.44
N GLY A 232 -1.06 -8.05 -2.17
CA GLY A 232 -1.54 -8.33 -0.81
C GLY A 232 -2.53 -9.48 -0.75
N HIS A 233 -3.48 -9.45 0.20
CA HIS A 233 -4.61 -10.36 0.35
C HIS A 233 -4.25 -11.80 0.76
N THR A 234 -3.28 -12.42 0.13
CA THR A 234 -2.88 -13.81 0.39
C THR A 234 -1.82 -13.97 1.48
N HIS A 235 -1.41 -12.87 2.12
CA HIS A 235 -0.47 -12.81 3.25
C HIS A 235 0.92 -13.41 2.96
N ARG A 236 1.29 -13.56 1.69
CA ARG A 236 2.59 -14.12 1.31
C ARG A 236 3.68 -13.06 1.31
N ARG A 237 4.92 -13.53 1.32
CA ARG A 237 6.11 -12.69 1.20
C ARG A 237 6.71 -12.85 -0.19
N PHE A 238 6.68 -11.81 -0.99
CA PHE A 238 7.26 -11.81 -2.32
C PHE A 238 8.23 -10.62 -2.45
N PRO A 239 9.47 -10.83 -2.95
CA PRO A 239 9.95 -12.02 -3.69
C PRO A 239 10.53 -13.18 -2.84
N ASP A 240 10.53 -13.09 -1.50
CA ASP A 240 11.33 -14.01 -0.66
C ASP A 240 10.80 -15.45 -0.56
N ASP A 241 9.49 -15.64 -0.28
CA ASP A 241 8.91 -16.95 0.05
C ASP A 241 8.33 -17.72 -1.15
N MET A 242 8.25 -17.06 -2.29
CA MET A 242 7.73 -17.72 -3.49
C MET A 242 8.89 -18.16 -4.36
N GLU A 243 8.95 -19.44 -4.67
CA GLU A 243 9.74 -19.92 -5.79
C GLU A 243 9.20 -19.22 -7.04
N CYS A 244 9.93 -18.20 -7.45
CA CYS A 244 9.63 -17.42 -8.64
C CYS A 244 10.05 -18.23 -9.86
N ASP A 245 9.41 -19.38 -10.08
CA ASP A 245 9.57 -20.12 -11.31
C ASP A 245 9.01 -19.30 -12.47
N ASN A 246 9.84 -18.38 -13.00
CA ASN A 246 9.68 -17.74 -14.31
C ASN A 246 8.26 -17.29 -14.69
N VAL A 247 7.43 -16.94 -13.72
CA VAL A 247 5.97 -16.81 -13.89
C VAL A 247 5.54 -15.37 -14.23
N PHE A 248 6.46 -14.40 -14.10
CA PHE A 248 6.12 -13.00 -14.40
C PHE A 248 6.69 -12.63 -15.77
N PRO A 249 5.84 -12.50 -16.79
CA PRO A 249 6.27 -12.13 -18.15
C PRO A 249 6.73 -10.67 -18.25
N SER A 250 6.50 -9.86 -17.22
CA SER A 250 6.83 -8.44 -17.20
C SER A 250 8.04 -8.16 -16.31
N ASN A 251 8.91 -7.23 -16.74
CA ASN A 251 9.99 -6.67 -15.91
C ASN A 251 9.48 -5.65 -14.87
N ILE A 252 8.20 -5.72 -14.49
CA ILE A 252 7.59 -4.81 -13.53
C ILE A 252 7.93 -5.30 -12.13
N PRO A 253 8.50 -4.45 -11.25
CA PRO A 253 8.79 -4.82 -9.88
C PRO A 253 7.50 -4.99 -9.08
N ILE A 254 7.43 -6.08 -8.32
CA ILE A 254 6.31 -6.42 -7.46
C ILE A 254 6.83 -6.72 -6.06
N VAL A 255 6.15 -6.24 -5.02
CA VAL A 255 6.35 -6.66 -3.63
C VAL A 255 5.03 -7.09 -3.02
N MET A 256 5.07 -8.11 -2.16
CA MET A 256 4.00 -8.48 -1.23
C MET A 256 4.64 -8.62 0.15
N PRO A 257 4.52 -7.62 1.03
CA PRO A 257 5.28 -7.54 2.28
C PRO A 257 4.70 -8.36 3.45
N GLY A 258 4.07 -9.48 3.16
CA GLY A 258 3.54 -10.38 4.18
C GLY A 258 2.28 -9.84 4.85
N VAL A 259 2.19 -9.99 6.17
CA VAL A 259 1.01 -9.66 6.97
C VAL A 259 1.41 -9.08 8.32
N MET A 260 0.52 -8.28 8.93
CA MET A 260 0.69 -7.73 10.29
C MET A 260 1.96 -6.90 10.48
N GLY A 261 2.53 -6.36 9.39
CA GLY A 261 3.75 -5.57 9.44
C GLY A 261 5.02 -6.41 9.64
N SER A 262 5.05 -7.66 9.18
CA SER A 262 6.23 -8.53 9.26
C SER A 262 7.42 -7.99 8.46
N ASP A 263 7.15 -7.34 7.34
CA ASP A 263 8.13 -6.81 6.41
C ASP A 263 7.74 -5.43 5.90
N LEU A 264 8.73 -4.65 5.50
CA LEU A 264 8.55 -3.45 4.67
C LEU A 264 8.86 -3.81 3.22
N GLY A 265 7.89 -3.63 2.33
CA GLY A 265 8.12 -3.73 0.88
C GLY A 265 8.93 -2.53 0.40
N VAL A 266 9.95 -2.77 -0.41
CA VAL A 266 10.80 -1.71 -0.98
C VAL A 266 10.94 -1.95 -2.48
N ILE A 267 10.48 -0.98 -3.28
CA ILE A 267 10.71 -0.93 -4.72
C ILE A 267 11.56 0.30 -5.02
N ASP A 268 12.66 0.13 -5.73
CA ASP A 268 13.44 1.22 -6.31
C ASP A 268 13.25 1.23 -7.82
N LEU A 269 12.88 2.38 -8.36
CA LEU A 269 12.81 2.66 -9.80
C LEU A 269 13.92 3.64 -10.15
N ASP A 270 14.83 3.24 -11.03
CA ASP A 270 15.78 4.15 -11.66
C ASP A 270 15.09 4.81 -12.86
N LEU A 271 15.09 6.13 -12.88
CA LEU A 271 14.37 6.93 -13.86
C LEU A 271 15.34 7.76 -14.70
N ALA A 272 15.03 7.89 -16.00
CA ALA A 272 15.70 8.85 -16.88
C ALA A 272 14.67 9.69 -17.63
N GLN A 273 15.01 10.96 -17.88
CA GLN A 273 14.15 11.83 -18.66
C GLN A 273 14.32 11.54 -20.14
N GLY A 274 13.21 11.23 -20.84
CA GLY A 274 13.16 11.07 -22.28
C GLY A 274 13.38 12.37 -23.04
N ALA A 275 13.51 12.28 -24.36
CA ALA A 275 13.68 13.44 -25.24
C ALA A 275 12.43 14.36 -25.28
N ASP A 276 11.27 13.82 -24.94
CA ASP A 276 9.99 14.51 -24.81
C ASP A 276 9.77 15.15 -23.43
N GLY A 277 10.78 15.06 -22.55
CA GLY A 277 10.74 15.60 -21.19
C GLY A 277 10.02 14.70 -20.16
N ARG A 278 9.52 13.54 -20.55
CA ARG A 278 8.86 12.59 -19.64
C ARG A 278 9.85 11.69 -18.92
N TRP A 279 9.52 11.31 -17.70
CA TRP A 279 10.29 10.32 -16.96
C TRP A 279 9.89 8.90 -17.38
N ILE A 280 10.89 8.05 -17.58
CA ILE A 280 10.72 6.63 -17.91
C ILE A 280 11.56 5.78 -16.96
N VAL A 281 11.04 4.61 -16.60
CA VAL A 281 11.78 3.60 -15.83
C VAL A 281 12.84 2.98 -16.71
N THR A 282 14.10 3.00 -16.25
CA THR A 282 15.24 2.41 -16.94
C THR A 282 15.76 1.15 -16.28
N ASP A 283 15.58 1.03 -14.96
CA ASP A 283 15.93 -0.15 -14.18
C ASP A 283 15.06 -0.18 -12.90
N ASN A 284 14.96 -1.32 -12.26
CA ASN A 284 14.21 -1.47 -11.03
C ASN A 284 14.72 -2.60 -10.14
N THR A 285 14.39 -2.50 -8.85
CA THR A 285 14.55 -3.59 -7.88
C THR A 285 13.34 -3.70 -6.99
N ALA A 286 13.04 -4.92 -6.54
CA ALA A 286 12.00 -5.21 -5.55
C ALA A 286 12.58 -6.12 -4.46
N GLN A 287 12.35 -5.78 -3.20
CA GLN A 287 12.86 -6.54 -2.06
C GLN A 287 11.98 -6.35 -0.83
N LEU A 288 12.09 -7.28 0.12
CA LEU A 288 11.49 -7.16 1.43
C LEU A 288 12.56 -6.85 2.47
N TRP A 289 12.24 -5.90 3.35
CA TRP A 289 13.05 -5.63 4.53
C TRP A 289 12.32 -6.19 5.75
N PRO A 290 12.73 -7.38 6.25
CA PRO A 290 12.05 -8.01 7.37
C PRO A 290 12.22 -7.17 8.64
N GLN A 291 11.15 -7.11 9.45
CA GLN A 291 11.21 -6.45 10.74
C GLN A 291 12.24 -7.16 11.63
N PRO A 292 13.23 -6.44 12.20
CA PRO A 292 14.20 -7.04 13.13
C PRO A 292 13.53 -7.57 14.40
N VAL A 293 14.04 -8.67 14.95
CA VAL A 293 13.48 -9.33 16.15
C VAL A 293 13.64 -8.44 17.41
N ASP A 294 14.72 -7.67 17.47
CA ASP A 294 15.09 -6.88 18.65
C ASP A 294 14.80 -5.38 18.48
N ILE A 295 13.84 -5.04 17.60
CA ILE A 295 13.52 -3.64 17.38
C ILE A 295 12.80 -3.07 18.59
N VAL A 296 13.24 -1.89 19.03
CA VAL A 296 12.54 -1.11 20.05
C VAL A 296 11.64 -0.13 19.31
N PRO A 297 10.30 -0.33 19.38
CA PRO A 297 9.37 0.61 18.76
C PRO A 297 9.52 2.01 19.35
N ASP A 298 9.20 3.03 18.55
CA ASP A 298 9.16 4.41 19.04
C ASP A 298 8.22 4.52 20.26
N PRO A 299 8.71 4.98 21.44
CA PRO A 299 7.88 5.14 22.63
C PRO A 299 6.66 6.05 22.43
N ALA A 300 6.76 7.05 21.54
CA ALA A 300 5.64 7.91 21.20
C ALA A 300 4.53 7.16 20.46
N PHE A 301 4.90 6.17 19.66
CA PHE A 301 3.95 5.28 18.99
C PHE A 301 3.16 4.45 20.00
N PHE A 302 3.86 3.90 20.98
CA PHE A 302 3.26 3.12 22.07
C PHE A 302 2.31 3.96 22.92
N ALA A 303 2.69 5.18 23.25
CA ALA A 303 1.88 6.10 24.06
C ALA A 303 0.54 6.43 23.39
N ARG A 304 0.51 6.61 22.06
CA ARG A 304 -0.72 6.90 21.30
C ARG A 304 -1.71 5.75 21.32
N ALA A 305 -1.24 4.51 21.25
CA ALA A 305 -2.08 3.31 21.22
C ALA A 305 -2.45 2.78 22.61
N SER A 306 -1.78 3.23 23.69
CA SER A 306 -1.84 2.60 25.02
C SER A 306 -3.25 2.50 25.60
N ARG A 307 -4.11 3.51 25.42
CA ARG A 307 -5.48 3.50 25.94
C ARG A 307 -6.32 2.40 25.27
N ALA A 308 -6.32 2.37 23.94
CA ALA A 308 -7.06 1.39 23.18
C ALA A 308 -6.49 -0.02 23.38
N HIS A 309 -5.16 -0.15 23.42
CA HIS A 309 -4.47 -1.39 23.73
C HIS A 309 -4.88 -1.98 25.09
N ASN A 310 -4.88 -1.18 26.16
CA ASN A 310 -5.29 -1.65 27.48
C ASN A 310 -6.77 -2.02 27.54
N ALA A 311 -7.62 -1.30 26.82
CA ALA A 311 -9.05 -1.61 26.76
C ALA A 311 -9.34 -2.90 25.97
N ALA A 312 -8.60 -3.17 24.91
CA ALA A 312 -8.75 -4.40 24.13
C ALA A 312 -8.23 -5.67 24.84
N ARG A 313 -7.41 -5.51 25.90
CA ARG A 313 -6.91 -6.59 26.75
C ARG A 313 -7.82 -6.89 27.95
N ALA A 314 -8.77 -6.02 28.29
CA ALA A 314 -9.69 -6.17 29.44
C ALA A 314 -10.93 -6.99 29.05
#